data_f0a30a3d6c49e9db5b186fe5eee0f8b1
#
_entry.id   f0a30a3d6c49e9db5b186fe5eee0f8b1
#
_cell.length_a   1.000
_cell.length_b   1.000
_cell.length_c   1.000
_cell.angle_alpha   90.00
_cell.angle_beta   90.00
_cell.angle_gamma   90.00
#
_symmetry.space_group_name_H-M   'P 1'
#
loop_
_entity.id
_entity.type
_entity.pdbx_description
1 polymer ?
#
loop_
_entity_poly.entity_id
_entity_poly.type
_entity_poly.pdbx_seq_one_letter_code
_entity_poly.pdbx_strand_id
1 'polypeptide(L)'
;MKHSKFVAIVLSVALVFSSCGMNNTTKGGLIGGGGGAALGALVGSLIGGGVGGGTAIGAAIGGVVGTGAGVLIGKKMDKVKQQAEQVKNAQVETITDANGLKAVKVTFDSGILFTTGSSTLSATAKSSLNQFANNVLKANPDLEIAIQGYTDNAPFKNSTAEQSAEKNLALSRQRADAVKTYLLGQGVQSKQVKSSTGYGEANPVADNSTEAGKQQNRRVEVRLLD
;
A
#
# COMPACT_ATOMS: atom_id res chain seq x y z
N MET A 1 58.26 -0.36 -26.75
CA MET A 1 57.62 0.48 -25.73
C MET A 1 56.71 1.43 -26.46
N LYS A 2 55.40 1.12 -26.54
CA LYS A 2 54.39 1.97 -27.21
C LYS A 2 53.29 2.28 -26.16
N HIS A 3 53.21 3.55 -25.80
CA HIS A 3 52.15 4.08 -24.93
C HIS A 3 50.88 4.29 -25.74
N SER A 4 49.83 3.53 -25.45
CA SER A 4 48.49 3.74 -25.98
C SER A 4 47.76 4.75 -25.08
N LYS A 5 47.39 5.88 -25.65
CA LYS A 5 46.61 6.94 -24.98
C LYS A 5 45.11 6.60 -25.13
N PHE A 6 44.44 6.27 -24.04
CA PHE A 6 42.97 6.19 -24.02
C PHE A 6 42.42 7.61 -23.92
N VAL A 7 41.76 8.05 -24.99
CA VAL A 7 40.96 9.29 -25.01
C VAL A 7 39.55 8.91 -24.54
N ALA A 8 39.17 9.34 -23.34
CA ALA A 8 37.81 9.25 -22.83
C ALA A 8 36.98 10.38 -23.44
N ILE A 9 36.08 10.05 -24.34
CA ILE A 9 35.04 10.98 -24.86
C ILE A 9 33.88 10.97 -23.86
N VAL A 10 33.80 12.06 -23.07
CA VAL A 10 32.61 12.32 -22.24
C VAL A 10 31.59 13.01 -23.16
N LEU A 11 30.55 12.25 -23.55
CA LEU A 11 29.42 12.79 -24.29
C LEU A 11 28.40 13.34 -23.31
N SER A 12 28.46 14.63 -23.00
CA SER A 12 27.45 15.36 -22.23
C SER A 12 26.23 15.64 -23.13
N VAL A 13 25.18 14.82 -23.00
CA VAL A 13 23.85 15.10 -23.59
C VAL A 13 23.12 16.09 -22.70
N ALA A 14 23.17 17.38 -23.05
CA ALA A 14 22.30 18.38 -22.45
C ALA A 14 20.87 18.24 -23.04
N LEU A 15 19.97 17.65 -22.29
CA LEU A 15 18.53 17.65 -22.59
C LEU A 15 17.94 19.02 -22.20
N VAL A 16 17.79 19.89 -23.17
CA VAL A 16 17.07 21.15 -23.01
C VAL A 16 15.56 20.86 -23.01
N PHE A 17 14.96 20.85 -21.82
CA PHE A 17 13.51 20.80 -21.70
C PHE A 17 12.90 22.18 -22.02
N SER A 18 12.43 22.33 -23.24
CA SER A 18 11.56 23.46 -23.61
C SER A 18 10.16 23.18 -23.04
N SER A 19 9.85 23.80 -21.91
CA SER A 19 8.55 23.73 -21.27
C SER A 19 7.61 24.76 -21.90
N CYS A 20 6.86 24.36 -22.89
CA CYS A 20 5.71 25.16 -23.38
C CYS A 20 4.40 24.38 -23.20
N GLY A 21 3.57 24.84 -22.26
CA GLY A 21 2.12 24.83 -22.35
C GLY A 21 1.36 23.50 -22.43
N MET A 22 1.88 22.37 -21.92
CA MET A 22 1.13 21.12 -21.93
C MET A 22 0.30 20.95 -20.65
N ASN A 23 -0.96 20.55 -20.81
CA ASN A 23 -1.86 20.26 -19.70
C ASN A 23 -1.42 18.98 -18.92
N ASN A 24 -1.91 18.82 -17.70
CA ASN A 24 -1.50 17.72 -16.83
C ASN A 24 -1.80 16.31 -17.39
N THR A 25 -2.82 16.17 -18.23
CA THR A 25 -3.20 14.91 -18.87
C THR A 25 -2.17 14.50 -19.94
N THR A 26 -1.67 15.45 -20.70
CA THR A 26 -0.64 15.19 -21.73
C THR A 26 0.71 14.86 -21.08
N LYS A 27 1.04 15.51 -19.95
CA LYS A 27 2.26 15.18 -19.18
C LYS A 27 2.21 13.77 -18.58
N GLY A 28 1.05 13.35 -18.07
CA GLY A 28 0.86 12.00 -17.52
C GLY A 28 1.00 10.92 -18.60
N GLY A 29 0.45 11.13 -19.79
CA GLY A 29 0.54 10.18 -20.91
C GLY A 29 1.95 10.01 -21.46
N LEU A 30 2.73 11.10 -21.57
CA LEU A 30 4.12 11.06 -22.06
C LEU A 30 5.09 10.41 -21.04
N ILE A 31 4.92 10.69 -19.76
CA ILE A 31 5.76 10.10 -18.70
C ILE A 31 5.36 8.64 -18.45
N GLY A 32 4.05 8.33 -18.46
CA GLY A 32 3.57 6.97 -18.22
C GLY A 32 3.85 6.00 -19.36
N GLY A 33 3.60 6.40 -20.62
CA GLY A 33 3.75 5.51 -21.78
C GLY A 33 5.19 5.26 -22.21
N GLY A 34 5.99 6.32 -22.33
CA GLY A 34 7.37 6.21 -22.82
C GLY A 34 8.40 6.05 -21.71
N GLY A 35 8.28 6.86 -20.65
CA GLY A 35 9.25 6.86 -19.55
C GLY A 35 9.15 5.64 -18.66
N GLY A 36 7.94 5.14 -18.37
CA GLY A 36 7.74 3.97 -17.52
C GLY A 36 8.30 2.68 -18.14
N ALA A 37 8.10 2.49 -19.45
CA ALA A 37 8.65 1.34 -20.15
C ALA A 37 10.18 1.36 -20.21
N ALA A 38 10.79 2.53 -20.41
CA ALA A 38 12.25 2.66 -20.46
C ALA A 38 12.90 2.45 -19.09
N LEU A 39 12.31 3.02 -18.01
CA LEU A 39 12.82 2.82 -16.65
C LEU A 39 12.58 1.40 -16.15
N GLY A 40 11.41 0.82 -16.46
CA GLY A 40 11.08 -0.57 -16.13
C GLY A 40 12.02 -1.57 -16.81
N ALA A 41 12.38 -1.32 -18.08
CA ALA A 41 13.34 -2.13 -18.81
C ALA A 41 14.75 -2.06 -18.23
N LEU A 42 15.20 -0.86 -17.82
CA LEU A 42 16.51 -0.67 -17.17
C LEU A 42 16.60 -1.38 -15.82
N VAL A 43 15.58 -1.24 -14.96
CA VAL A 43 15.55 -1.90 -13.66
C VAL A 43 15.41 -3.42 -13.83
N GLY A 44 14.58 -3.87 -14.78
CA GLY A 44 14.40 -5.29 -15.08
C GLY A 44 15.67 -5.97 -15.58
N SER A 45 16.52 -5.25 -16.38
CA SER A 45 17.79 -5.80 -16.86
C SER A 45 18.84 -5.95 -15.76
N LEU A 46 18.80 -5.08 -14.73
CA LEU A 46 19.70 -5.16 -13.57
C LEU A 46 19.35 -6.33 -12.62
N ILE A 47 18.06 -6.69 -12.52
CA ILE A 47 17.58 -7.71 -11.58
C ILE A 47 17.54 -9.11 -12.21
N GLY A 48 17.32 -9.21 -13.54
CA GLY A 48 17.05 -10.47 -14.24
C GLY A 48 18.24 -11.16 -14.92
N GLY A 49 19.47 -10.65 -14.79
CA GLY A 49 20.69 -11.32 -15.25
C GLY A 49 20.79 -11.66 -16.76
N GLY A 50 19.95 -11.06 -17.63
CA GLY A 50 19.99 -11.28 -19.08
C GLY A 50 19.02 -10.40 -19.86
N VAL A 51 19.41 -10.09 -21.10
CA VAL A 51 18.71 -9.13 -21.99
C VAL A 51 17.31 -9.59 -22.45
N GLY A 52 16.87 -10.81 -22.10
CA GLY A 52 15.62 -11.39 -22.62
C GLY A 52 14.43 -11.41 -21.64
N GLY A 53 14.65 -11.77 -20.39
CA GLY A 53 13.54 -12.00 -19.42
C GLY A 53 13.15 -10.79 -18.60
N GLY A 54 14.11 -10.06 -18.04
CA GLY A 54 13.86 -8.93 -17.16
C GLY A 54 13.30 -7.70 -17.88
N THR A 55 13.70 -7.46 -19.13
CA THR A 55 13.18 -6.35 -19.94
C THR A 55 11.71 -6.54 -20.34
N ALA A 56 11.30 -7.79 -20.63
CA ALA A 56 9.91 -8.10 -20.96
C ALA A 56 8.97 -7.88 -19.76
N ILE A 57 9.40 -8.30 -18.56
CA ILE A 57 8.63 -8.10 -17.32
C ILE A 57 8.58 -6.62 -16.95
N GLY A 58 9.71 -5.93 -16.99
CA GLY A 58 9.76 -4.49 -16.68
C GLY A 58 8.95 -3.64 -17.67
N ALA A 59 8.98 -3.97 -18.95
CA ALA A 59 8.19 -3.30 -19.98
C ALA A 59 6.69 -3.59 -19.83
N ALA A 60 6.32 -4.83 -19.47
CA ALA A 60 4.93 -5.20 -19.22
C ALA A 60 4.34 -4.42 -18.03
N ILE A 61 5.06 -4.35 -16.92
CA ILE A 61 4.63 -3.61 -15.73
C ILE A 61 4.59 -2.09 -16.01
N GLY A 62 5.66 -1.52 -16.57
CA GLY A 62 5.72 -0.10 -16.91
C GLY A 62 4.76 0.31 -18.02
N GLY A 63 4.55 -0.58 -19.02
CA GLY A 63 3.64 -0.36 -20.13
C GLY A 63 2.17 -0.38 -19.74
N VAL A 64 1.78 -1.29 -18.84
CA VAL A 64 0.38 -1.38 -18.35
C VAL A 64 -0.01 -0.16 -17.51
N VAL A 65 0.90 0.34 -16.67
CA VAL A 65 0.65 1.56 -15.88
C VAL A 65 0.60 2.82 -16.76
N GLY A 66 1.30 2.81 -17.90
CA GLY A 66 1.36 3.94 -18.83
C GLY A 66 0.33 3.93 -19.97
N THR A 67 -0.34 2.81 -20.24
CA THR A 67 -1.37 2.68 -21.28
C THR A 67 -2.77 2.82 -20.71
N GLY A 68 -3.79 2.96 -21.56
CA GLY A 68 -5.16 3.31 -21.19
C GLY A 68 -5.76 2.57 -19.99
N ALA A 69 -5.45 1.29 -19.80
CA ALA A 69 -5.91 0.52 -18.64
C ALA A 69 -5.30 1.05 -17.32
N GLY A 70 -3.99 1.30 -17.27
CA GLY A 70 -3.32 1.86 -16.09
C GLY A 70 -3.80 3.28 -15.73
N VAL A 71 -4.19 4.09 -16.72
CA VAL A 71 -4.77 5.42 -16.51
C VAL A 71 -6.19 5.31 -15.93
N LEU A 72 -7.00 4.34 -16.37
CA LEU A 72 -8.35 4.12 -15.84
C LEU A 72 -8.31 3.62 -14.40
N ILE A 73 -7.48 2.63 -14.10
CA ILE A 73 -7.25 2.12 -12.74
C ILE A 73 -6.73 3.25 -11.85
N GLY A 74 -5.77 4.04 -12.32
CA GLY A 74 -5.26 5.19 -11.60
C GLY A 74 -6.34 6.18 -11.21
N LYS A 75 -7.23 6.56 -12.13
CA LYS A 75 -8.35 7.49 -11.86
C LYS A 75 -9.37 6.91 -10.89
N LYS A 76 -9.69 5.62 -10.99
CA LYS A 76 -10.58 4.94 -10.05
C LYS A 76 -9.99 4.96 -8.64
N MET A 77 -8.73 4.59 -8.50
CA MET A 77 -8.05 4.58 -7.20
C MET A 77 -7.84 5.98 -6.61
N ASP A 78 -7.69 7.03 -7.43
CA ASP A 78 -7.67 8.43 -6.97
C ASP A 78 -9.01 8.85 -6.36
N LYS A 79 -10.14 8.47 -6.98
CA LYS A 79 -11.48 8.68 -6.42
C LYS A 79 -11.67 7.91 -5.10
N VAL A 80 -11.27 6.65 -5.06
CA VAL A 80 -11.32 5.81 -3.87
C VAL A 80 -10.51 6.42 -2.73
N LYS A 81 -9.31 6.92 -3.03
CA LYS A 81 -8.47 7.65 -2.07
C LYS A 81 -9.19 8.86 -1.50
N GLN A 82 -9.74 9.74 -2.36
CA GLN A 82 -10.50 10.93 -1.91
C GLN A 82 -11.69 10.55 -1.02
N GLN A 83 -12.41 9.47 -1.32
CA GLN A 83 -13.49 8.97 -0.49
C GLN A 83 -12.98 8.47 0.87
N ALA A 84 -11.86 7.77 0.89
CA ALA A 84 -11.24 7.25 2.11
C ALA A 84 -10.68 8.37 3.01
N GLU A 85 -10.14 9.44 2.43
CA GLU A 85 -9.64 10.62 3.15
C GLU A 85 -10.73 11.37 3.94
N GLN A 86 -12.00 11.17 3.59
CA GLN A 86 -13.14 11.73 4.33
C GLN A 86 -13.55 10.88 5.53
N VAL A 87 -12.98 9.69 5.70
CA VAL A 87 -13.28 8.80 6.83
C VAL A 87 -12.55 9.31 8.08
N LYS A 88 -13.29 9.56 9.14
CA LYS A 88 -12.70 10.02 10.41
C LYS A 88 -11.73 8.96 10.97
N ASN A 89 -10.64 9.44 11.56
CA ASN A 89 -9.61 8.63 12.21
C ASN A 89 -8.93 7.60 11.27
N ALA A 90 -8.98 7.82 9.96
CA ALA A 90 -8.27 7.05 8.97
C ALA A 90 -7.08 7.85 8.43
N GLN A 91 -5.94 7.20 8.27
CA GLN A 91 -4.80 7.71 7.52
C GLN A 91 -4.79 7.00 6.17
N VAL A 92 -4.66 7.75 5.08
CA VAL A 92 -4.81 7.23 3.72
C VAL A 92 -3.57 7.51 2.91
N GLU A 93 -3.02 6.48 2.31
CA GLU A 93 -1.86 6.61 1.42
C GLU A 93 -2.02 5.77 0.15
N THR A 94 -1.39 6.22 -0.92
CA THR A 94 -1.28 5.45 -2.15
C THR A 94 -0.09 4.51 -2.03
N ILE A 95 -0.31 3.25 -2.34
CA ILE A 95 0.74 2.23 -2.40
C ILE A 95 0.72 1.56 -3.77
N THR A 96 1.73 0.75 -4.05
CA THR A 96 1.76 -0.15 -5.20
C THR A 96 1.52 -1.57 -4.70
N ASP A 97 0.61 -2.30 -5.34
CA ASP A 97 0.33 -3.70 -4.99
C ASP A 97 1.43 -4.65 -5.53
N ALA A 98 1.28 -5.95 -5.25
CA ALA A 98 2.23 -6.96 -5.69
C ALA A 98 2.31 -7.10 -7.24
N ASN A 99 1.32 -6.62 -7.97
CA ASN A 99 1.26 -6.63 -9.43
C ASN A 99 1.78 -5.32 -10.06
N GLY A 100 2.28 -4.39 -9.23
CA GLY A 100 2.73 -3.09 -9.68
C GLY A 100 1.60 -2.09 -9.96
N LEU A 101 0.36 -2.41 -9.57
CA LEU A 101 -0.80 -1.54 -9.76
C LEU A 101 -0.98 -0.59 -8.57
N LYS A 102 -1.58 0.55 -8.85
CA LYS A 102 -1.92 1.55 -7.84
C LYS A 102 -3.01 1.00 -6.90
N ALA A 103 -2.74 1.02 -5.61
CA ALA A 103 -3.64 0.62 -4.55
C ALA A 103 -3.75 1.71 -3.48
N VAL A 104 -4.76 1.65 -2.63
CA VAL A 104 -4.93 2.57 -1.51
C VAL A 104 -4.85 1.80 -0.20
N LYS A 105 -4.00 2.26 0.71
CA LYS A 105 -3.90 1.74 2.07
C LYS A 105 -4.58 2.70 3.02
N VAL A 106 -5.54 2.19 3.79
CA VAL A 106 -6.25 2.92 4.84
C VAL A 106 -5.82 2.34 6.18
N THR A 107 -5.20 3.17 7.02
CA THR A 107 -4.67 2.79 8.33
C THR A 107 -5.53 3.38 9.43
N PHE A 108 -5.93 2.54 10.37
CA PHE A 108 -6.63 2.91 11.59
C PHE A 108 -5.75 2.59 12.80
N ASP A 109 -5.58 3.57 13.71
CA ASP A 109 -4.91 3.34 15.00
C ASP A 109 -5.73 2.35 15.85
N SER A 110 -5.07 1.30 16.35
CA SER A 110 -5.72 0.32 17.22
C SER A 110 -6.19 0.90 18.55
N GLY A 111 -5.57 1.96 19.05
CA GLY A 111 -6.02 2.66 20.26
C GLY A 111 -7.37 3.36 20.08
N ILE A 112 -7.68 3.77 18.84
CA ILE A 112 -9.00 4.30 18.48
C ILE A 112 -9.98 3.15 18.24
N LEU A 113 -9.53 2.08 17.58
CA LEU A 113 -10.39 0.96 17.22
C LEU A 113 -10.79 0.10 18.43
N PHE A 114 -9.87 -0.14 19.36
CA PHE A 114 -10.05 -1.13 20.42
C PHE A 114 -9.64 -0.59 21.79
N THR A 115 -10.20 -1.13 22.84
CA THR A 115 -9.64 -0.98 24.18
C THR A 115 -8.33 -1.76 24.32
N THR A 116 -7.46 -1.33 25.24
CA THR A 116 -6.15 -1.96 25.47
C THR A 116 -6.28 -3.46 25.71
N GLY A 117 -5.46 -4.25 25.01
CA GLY A 117 -5.46 -5.71 25.11
C GLY A 117 -6.71 -6.41 24.56
N SER A 118 -7.64 -5.69 23.91
CA SER A 118 -8.91 -6.22 23.42
C SER A 118 -8.99 -6.15 21.88
N SER A 119 -9.87 -6.97 21.33
CA SER A 119 -10.34 -6.92 19.93
C SER A 119 -11.81 -6.43 19.82
N THR A 120 -12.40 -5.95 20.91
CA THR A 120 -13.76 -5.40 20.91
C THR A 120 -13.74 -3.97 20.36
N LEU A 121 -14.50 -3.72 19.30
CA LEU A 121 -14.57 -2.40 18.66
C LEU A 121 -15.23 -1.35 19.55
N SER A 122 -14.58 -0.21 19.71
CA SER A 122 -15.10 0.96 20.40
C SER A 122 -16.29 1.60 19.65
N ALA A 123 -17.03 2.48 20.30
CA ALA A 123 -18.09 3.26 19.64
C ALA A 123 -17.51 4.17 18.53
N THR A 124 -16.35 4.78 18.79
CA THR A 124 -15.62 5.61 17.81
C THR A 124 -15.20 4.77 16.59
N ALA A 125 -14.66 3.58 16.82
CA ALA A 125 -14.31 2.62 15.77
C ALA A 125 -15.51 2.28 14.88
N LYS A 126 -16.64 1.95 15.49
CA LYS A 126 -17.87 1.62 14.76
C LYS A 126 -18.34 2.78 13.89
N SER A 127 -18.23 4.02 14.37
CA SER A 127 -18.57 5.21 13.59
C SER A 127 -17.64 5.38 12.38
N SER A 128 -16.31 5.25 12.57
CA SER A 128 -15.34 5.38 11.49
C SER A 128 -15.48 4.25 10.46
N LEU A 129 -15.63 3.01 10.91
CA LEU A 129 -15.81 1.85 10.03
C LEU A 129 -17.15 1.89 9.28
N ASN A 130 -18.21 2.48 9.89
CA ASN A 130 -19.49 2.68 9.21
C ASN A 130 -19.34 3.71 8.07
N GLN A 131 -18.64 4.83 8.31
CA GLN A 131 -18.31 5.79 7.25
C GLN A 131 -17.49 5.12 6.14
N PHE A 132 -16.49 4.34 6.50
CA PHE A 132 -15.66 3.61 5.54
C PHE A 132 -16.48 2.61 4.72
N ALA A 133 -17.34 1.81 5.37
CA ALA A 133 -18.24 0.88 4.68
C ALA A 133 -19.17 1.59 3.69
N ASN A 134 -19.80 2.70 4.10
CA ASN A 134 -20.80 3.38 3.26
C ASN A 134 -20.16 4.23 2.16
N ASN A 135 -19.15 5.02 2.49
CA ASN A 135 -18.58 6.02 1.57
C ASN A 135 -17.54 5.43 0.62
N VAL A 136 -16.90 4.32 1.00
CA VAL A 136 -15.83 3.71 0.22
C VAL A 136 -16.24 2.36 -0.35
N LEU A 137 -16.55 1.37 0.50
CA LEU A 137 -16.69 -0.01 0.05
C LEU A 137 -18.00 -0.25 -0.71
N LYS A 138 -19.14 0.23 -0.20
CA LYS A 138 -20.43 0.08 -0.90
C LYS A 138 -20.54 0.98 -2.14
N ALA A 139 -19.85 2.12 -2.14
CA ALA A 139 -19.77 2.99 -3.31
C ALA A 139 -18.90 2.42 -4.44
N ASN A 140 -18.07 1.41 -4.12
CA ASN A 140 -17.15 0.77 -5.08
C ASN A 140 -17.22 -0.77 -4.90
N PRO A 141 -18.30 -1.43 -5.34
CA PRO A 141 -18.56 -2.85 -5.06
C PRO A 141 -17.59 -3.82 -5.76
N ASP A 142 -16.80 -3.34 -6.70
CA ASP A 142 -15.78 -4.12 -7.44
C ASP A 142 -14.40 -4.08 -6.77
N LEU A 143 -14.23 -3.27 -5.72
CA LEU A 143 -12.98 -3.25 -4.97
C LEU A 143 -12.83 -4.52 -4.13
N GLU A 144 -11.62 -5.06 -4.14
CA GLU A 144 -11.20 -6.09 -3.21
C GLU A 144 -10.46 -5.47 -2.03
N ILE A 145 -10.63 -6.02 -0.83
CA ILE A 145 -9.93 -5.54 0.35
C ILE A 145 -9.14 -6.66 1.04
N ALA A 146 -7.95 -6.32 1.51
CA ALA A 146 -7.16 -7.13 2.43
C ALA A 146 -7.03 -6.40 3.76
N ILE A 147 -7.47 -7.03 4.85
CA ILE A 147 -7.44 -6.47 6.21
C ILE A 147 -6.26 -7.08 6.95
N GLN A 148 -5.40 -6.23 7.51
CA GLN A 148 -4.15 -6.63 8.15
C GLN A 148 -4.06 -6.00 9.54
N GLY A 149 -3.93 -6.85 10.57
CA GLY A 149 -3.77 -6.40 11.96
C GLY A 149 -2.31 -6.46 12.41
N TYR A 150 -1.89 -5.48 13.19
CA TYR A 150 -0.53 -5.38 13.75
C TYR A 150 -0.57 -5.00 15.22
N THR A 151 0.48 -5.37 15.94
CA THR A 151 0.74 -4.95 17.33
C THR A 151 2.10 -4.24 17.41
N ASP A 152 2.40 -3.67 18.57
CA ASP A 152 3.77 -3.40 18.98
C ASP A 152 4.43 -4.70 19.49
N ASN A 153 5.68 -4.60 19.97
CA ASN A 153 6.43 -5.69 20.57
C ASN A 153 6.29 -5.74 22.10
N ALA A 154 5.28 -5.09 22.68
CA ALA A 154 5.12 -5.10 24.13
C ALA A 154 4.88 -6.53 24.66
N PRO A 155 5.63 -6.95 25.67
CA PRO A 155 5.47 -8.28 26.24
C PRO A 155 4.16 -8.38 27.04
N PHE A 156 3.55 -9.54 26.98
CA PHE A 156 2.43 -9.85 27.88
C PHE A 156 2.96 -10.21 29.28
N LYS A 157 2.24 -9.78 30.31
CA LYS A 157 2.57 -10.10 31.69
C LYS A 157 2.65 -11.61 31.90
N ASN A 158 3.67 -12.06 32.62
CA ASN A 158 3.93 -13.47 32.93
C ASN A 158 4.09 -14.36 31.68
N SER A 159 4.70 -13.85 30.64
CA SER A 159 4.96 -14.57 29.39
C SER A 159 6.43 -14.47 29.00
N THR A 160 6.97 -15.51 28.37
CA THR A 160 8.27 -15.43 27.70
C THR A 160 8.16 -14.54 26.43
N ALA A 161 9.29 -14.23 25.80
CA ALA A 161 9.30 -13.47 24.54
C ALA A 161 8.52 -14.20 23.45
N GLU A 162 8.72 -15.51 23.31
CA GLU A 162 8.03 -16.36 22.33
C GLU A 162 6.53 -16.40 22.59
N GLN A 163 6.12 -16.60 23.85
CA GLN A 163 4.70 -16.58 24.24
C GLN A 163 4.07 -15.21 24.00
N SER A 164 4.81 -14.13 24.18
CA SER A 164 4.32 -12.76 23.90
C SER A 164 4.13 -12.54 22.40
N ALA A 165 5.06 -13.00 21.58
CA ALA A 165 4.96 -12.93 20.12
C ALA A 165 3.75 -13.72 19.59
N GLU A 166 3.51 -14.94 20.11
CA GLU A 166 2.33 -15.73 19.78
C GLU A 166 1.02 -15.02 20.17
N LYS A 167 0.96 -14.43 21.37
CA LYS A 167 -0.20 -13.67 21.84
C LYS A 167 -0.43 -12.40 21.00
N ASN A 168 0.63 -11.71 20.61
CA ASN A 168 0.57 -10.56 19.71
C ASN A 168 0.04 -10.96 18.33
N LEU A 169 0.49 -12.09 17.80
CA LEU A 169 -0.02 -12.65 16.54
C LEU A 169 -1.51 -12.99 16.64
N ALA A 170 -1.93 -13.67 17.71
CA ALA A 170 -3.33 -14.00 17.95
C ALA A 170 -4.20 -12.74 18.11
N LEU A 171 -3.76 -11.75 18.90
CA LEU A 171 -4.47 -10.50 19.11
C LEU A 171 -4.63 -9.69 17.81
N SER A 172 -3.57 -9.61 17.01
CA SER A 172 -3.61 -8.90 15.72
C SER A 172 -4.60 -9.54 14.75
N ARG A 173 -4.67 -10.88 14.71
CA ARG A 173 -5.65 -11.62 13.92
C ARG A 173 -7.08 -11.38 14.41
N GLN A 174 -7.33 -11.45 15.71
CA GLN A 174 -8.64 -11.18 16.29
C GLN A 174 -9.12 -9.75 15.96
N ARG A 175 -8.21 -8.77 15.96
CA ARG A 175 -8.52 -7.39 15.58
C ARG A 175 -8.89 -7.24 14.11
N ALA A 176 -8.12 -7.86 13.22
CA ALA A 176 -8.44 -7.88 11.79
C ALA A 176 -9.79 -8.55 11.53
N ASP A 177 -10.07 -9.68 12.19
CA ASP A 177 -11.33 -10.41 12.08
C ASP A 177 -12.51 -9.63 12.66
N ALA A 178 -12.32 -8.87 13.74
CA ALA A 178 -13.36 -7.99 14.29
C ALA A 178 -13.75 -6.87 13.30
N VAL A 179 -12.76 -6.25 12.63
CA VAL A 179 -13.01 -5.27 11.57
C VAL A 179 -13.75 -5.92 10.40
N LYS A 180 -13.28 -7.07 9.91
CA LYS A 180 -13.95 -7.84 8.86
C LYS A 180 -15.41 -8.11 9.21
N THR A 181 -15.67 -8.70 10.38
CA THR A 181 -17.01 -9.06 10.82
C THR A 181 -17.92 -7.85 10.89
N TYR A 182 -17.39 -6.73 11.39
CA TYR A 182 -18.16 -5.49 11.46
C TYR A 182 -18.52 -4.97 10.06
N LEU A 183 -17.55 -4.91 9.14
CA LEU A 183 -17.79 -4.42 7.77
C LEU A 183 -18.83 -5.29 7.03
N LEU A 184 -18.76 -6.62 7.17
CA LEU A 184 -19.77 -7.52 6.62
C LEU A 184 -21.14 -7.25 7.23
N GLY A 185 -21.22 -7.04 8.55
CA GLY A 185 -22.45 -6.66 9.25
C GLY A 185 -23.02 -5.30 8.81
N GLN A 186 -22.20 -4.41 8.25
CA GLN A 186 -22.66 -3.15 7.65
C GLN A 186 -23.09 -3.31 6.18
N GLY A 187 -23.14 -4.54 5.66
CA GLY A 187 -23.58 -4.84 4.30
C GLY A 187 -22.50 -4.73 3.21
N VAL A 188 -21.21 -4.73 3.61
CA VAL A 188 -20.11 -4.92 2.66
C VAL A 188 -20.19 -6.36 2.14
N GLN A 189 -20.05 -6.54 0.82
CA GLN A 189 -20.19 -7.85 0.21
C GLN A 189 -19.00 -8.76 0.56
N SER A 190 -19.27 -10.02 0.89
CA SER A 190 -18.21 -10.97 1.26
C SER A 190 -17.19 -11.21 0.15
N LYS A 191 -17.60 -11.09 -1.12
CA LYS A 191 -16.70 -11.20 -2.28
C LYS A 191 -15.62 -10.10 -2.31
N GLN A 192 -15.87 -8.93 -1.69
CA GLN A 192 -14.91 -7.85 -1.59
C GLN A 192 -13.79 -8.19 -0.60
N VAL A 193 -14.02 -9.04 0.39
CA VAL A 193 -13.04 -9.36 1.42
C VAL A 193 -12.14 -10.51 0.98
N LYS A 194 -10.98 -10.16 0.42
CA LYS A 194 -9.98 -11.13 -0.06
C LYS A 194 -9.30 -11.87 1.09
N SER A 195 -8.91 -11.14 2.13
CA SER A 195 -8.21 -11.72 3.29
C SER A 195 -8.41 -10.92 4.56
N SER A 196 -8.23 -11.61 5.70
CA SER A 196 -8.10 -11.02 7.04
C SER A 196 -6.93 -11.72 7.72
N THR A 197 -5.85 -10.99 8.04
CA THR A 197 -4.60 -11.58 8.50
C THR A 197 -4.02 -10.78 9.66
N GLY A 198 -3.55 -11.49 10.70
CA GLY A 198 -2.75 -10.91 11.76
C GLY A 198 -1.27 -11.11 11.48
N TYR A 199 -0.48 -10.08 11.72
CA TYR A 199 0.98 -10.09 11.57
C TYR A 199 1.71 -9.94 12.90
N GLY A 200 0.99 -9.76 14.02
CA GLY A 200 1.62 -9.52 15.31
C GLY A 200 2.51 -8.30 15.28
N GLU A 201 3.68 -8.43 15.82
CA GLU A 201 4.72 -7.39 15.88
C GLU A 201 5.61 -7.31 14.62
N ALA A 202 5.32 -8.12 13.60
CA ALA A 202 6.05 -8.08 12.34
C ALA A 202 5.78 -6.79 11.57
N ASN A 203 6.75 -6.37 10.74
CA ASN A 203 6.66 -5.17 9.89
C ASN A 203 6.33 -3.88 10.66
N PRO A 204 7.13 -3.49 11.66
CA PRO A 204 6.93 -2.24 12.37
C PRO A 204 7.09 -1.05 11.42
N VAL A 205 6.24 -0.04 11.57
CA VAL A 205 6.30 1.23 10.80
C VAL A 205 7.02 2.33 11.57
N ALA A 206 7.30 2.11 12.85
CA ALA A 206 8.01 3.03 13.72
C ALA A 206 8.84 2.25 14.76
N ASP A 207 9.75 2.96 15.44
CA ASP A 207 10.63 2.37 16.44
C ASP A 207 9.84 1.91 17.69
N ASN A 208 9.91 0.62 17.99
CA ASN A 208 9.28 0.00 19.16
C ASN A 208 9.97 0.35 20.50
N SER A 209 11.09 1.07 20.49
CA SER A 209 11.73 1.54 21.73
C SER A 209 11.00 2.71 22.38
N THR A 210 10.16 3.42 21.61
CA THR A 210 9.41 4.58 22.08
C THR A 210 7.91 4.27 22.17
N GLU A 211 7.21 4.87 23.13
CA GLU A 211 5.77 4.68 23.25
C GLU A 211 5.00 5.25 22.03
N ALA A 212 5.48 6.37 21.49
CA ALA A 212 4.91 6.94 20.26
C ALA A 212 5.07 6.00 19.06
N GLY A 213 6.21 5.34 18.92
CA GLY A 213 6.43 4.34 17.86
C GLY A 213 5.60 3.08 18.08
N LYS A 214 5.50 2.59 19.31
CA LYS A 214 4.59 1.47 19.65
C LYS A 214 3.14 1.79 19.28
N GLN A 215 2.68 3.02 19.55
CA GLN A 215 1.33 3.44 19.18
C GLN A 215 1.12 3.36 17.66
N GLN A 216 2.07 3.81 16.85
CA GLN A 216 1.99 3.70 15.39
C GLN A 216 2.00 2.24 14.91
N ASN A 217 2.74 1.36 15.59
CA ASN A 217 2.79 -0.06 15.26
C ASN A 217 1.48 -0.78 15.60
N ARG A 218 0.76 -0.36 16.65
CA ARG A 218 -0.58 -0.86 16.99
C ARG A 218 -1.61 -0.31 16.00
N ARG A 219 -1.83 -0.99 14.85
CA ARG A 219 -2.70 -0.52 13.77
C ARG A 219 -3.46 -1.65 13.08
N VAL A 220 -4.50 -1.28 12.36
CA VAL A 220 -5.13 -2.13 11.35
C VAL A 220 -5.04 -1.40 10.01
N GLU A 221 -4.50 -2.08 9.01
CA GLU A 221 -4.46 -1.61 7.62
C GLU A 221 -5.55 -2.31 6.80
N VAL A 222 -6.26 -1.54 5.99
CA VAL A 222 -7.15 -2.06 4.96
C VAL A 222 -6.59 -1.62 3.62
N ARG A 223 -6.14 -2.60 2.83
CA ARG A 223 -5.62 -2.37 1.48
C ARG A 223 -6.77 -2.52 0.50
N LEU A 224 -6.99 -1.49 -0.30
CA LEU A 224 -8.01 -1.43 -1.35
C LEU A 224 -7.32 -1.75 -2.68
N LEU A 225 -7.76 -2.81 -3.31
CA LEU A 225 -7.21 -3.35 -4.55
C LEU A 225 -8.28 -3.26 -5.65
N ASP A 226 -7.85 -3.14 -6.91
CA ASP A 226 -8.74 -3.11 -8.08
C ASP A 226 -8.66 -4.43 -8.86
#